data_695f77d2594f7a30a35a2d85bb671636
#
_entry.id   695f77d2594f7a30a35a2d85bb671636
#
_cell.length_a   1.000
_cell.length_b   1.000
_cell.length_c   1.000
_cell.angle_alpha   90.00
_cell.angle_beta   90.00
_cell.angle_gamma   90.00
#
_symmetry.space_group_name_H-M   'P 1'
#
loop_
_entity.id
_entity.type
_entity.pdbx_description
1 polymer ?
#
loop_
_entity_poly.entity_id
_entity_poly.type
_entity_poly.pdbx_seq_one_letter_code
_entity_poly.pdbx_strand_id
1 'polypeptide(L)'
;VPAPSPRTGWRRSASERSRSERAAHFERGRGRIVFSSNTPEAELAAGAQDRLSVTLQLGALIAAAPARYPPGTHIVLQVAGARDASAWTFQVLGDETLQLAGQPMPCVKLERQPDEPYGQRIELWLARERHFLPVRLRITQGNGDVADQRLAEPPGAN
;
A
#
# COMPACT_ATOMS: atom_id res chain seq x y z
N VAL A 1 -66.94 -0.91 1.28
CA VAL A 1 -65.80 -0.06 1.68
C VAL A 1 -64.56 -0.97 1.74
N PRO A 2 -63.57 -0.81 0.89
CA PRO A 2 -62.35 -1.61 0.99
C PRO A 2 -61.49 -1.14 2.18
N ALA A 3 -61.06 -2.10 2.99
CA ALA A 3 -60.17 -1.86 4.11
C ALA A 3 -58.80 -1.31 3.65
N PRO A 4 -58.17 -0.40 4.37
CA PRO A 4 -56.85 0.07 4.01
C PRO A 4 -55.79 -0.99 4.32
N SER A 5 -54.94 -1.29 3.32
CA SER A 5 -53.78 -2.15 3.46
C SER A 5 -52.81 -1.59 4.49
N PRO A 6 -52.18 -2.43 5.34
CA PRO A 6 -51.16 -1.96 6.26
C PRO A 6 -49.88 -1.60 5.48
N ARG A 7 -49.50 -0.34 5.53
CA ARG A 7 -48.21 0.11 5.09
C ARG A 7 -47.14 -0.47 6.03
N THR A 8 -46.48 -1.52 5.62
CA THR A 8 -45.27 -2.01 6.26
C THR A 8 -44.16 -1.00 6.00
N GLY A 9 -44.08 0.00 6.89
CA GLY A 9 -42.95 0.89 6.94
C GLY A 9 -41.76 0.15 7.51
N TRP A 10 -40.87 -0.31 6.65
CA TRP A 10 -39.54 -0.68 7.07
C TRP A 10 -38.85 0.57 7.56
N ARG A 11 -38.83 0.75 8.89
CA ARG A 11 -37.92 1.71 9.51
C ARG A 11 -36.51 1.17 9.33
N ARG A 12 -35.77 1.73 8.39
CA ARG A 12 -34.31 1.58 8.35
C ARG A 12 -33.80 2.18 9.64
N SER A 13 -33.24 1.35 10.48
CA SER A 13 -32.54 1.81 11.67
C SER A 13 -31.34 2.64 11.19
N ALA A 14 -31.33 3.91 11.57
CA ALA A 14 -30.24 4.83 11.32
C ALA A 14 -29.04 4.46 12.20
N SER A 15 -28.33 3.42 11.84
CA SER A 15 -26.99 3.10 12.34
C SER A 15 -26.01 2.79 11.18
N GLU A 16 -26.25 3.36 10.02
CA GLU A 16 -25.16 3.58 9.08
C GLU A 16 -24.33 4.74 9.65
N ARG A 17 -23.38 4.38 10.51
CA ARG A 17 -22.23 5.25 10.74
C ARG A 17 -21.59 5.42 9.38
N SER A 18 -21.77 6.59 8.79
CA SER A 18 -21.03 7.07 7.66
C SER A 18 -19.54 6.90 8.00
N ARG A 19 -18.93 5.81 7.54
CA ARG A 19 -17.49 5.75 7.41
C ARG A 19 -17.17 6.82 6.40
N SER A 20 -16.68 7.97 6.87
CA SER A 20 -16.14 8.98 5.97
C SER A 20 -15.00 8.31 5.20
N GLU A 21 -15.26 7.94 3.98
CA GLU A 21 -14.26 7.41 3.07
C GLU A 21 -13.24 8.53 2.83
N ARG A 22 -12.05 8.36 3.39
CA ARG A 22 -10.93 9.27 3.18
C ARG A 22 -10.16 8.76 1.98
N ALA A 23 -10.13 9.55 0.92
CA ALA A 23 -9.46 9.22 -0.31
C ALA A 23 -8.56 10.36 -0.79
N ALA A 24 -7.51 10.02 -1.51
CA ALA A 24 -6.72 10.94 -2.30
C ALA A 24 -7.06 10.75 -3.77
N HIS A 25 -7.34 11.84 -4.48
CA HIS A 25 -7.66 11.83 -5.91
C HIS A 25 -6.51 12.44 -6.70
N PHE A 26 -5.99 11.68 -7.64
CA PHE A 26 -4.86 12.10 -8.49
C PHE A 26 -5.39 12.81 -9.74
N GLU A 27 -5.40 14.12 -9.74
CA GLU A 27 -5.76 14.93 -10.89
C GLU A 27 -4.55 15.19 -11.79
N ARG A 28 -4.18 14.18 -12.59
CA ARG A 28 -2.95 14.21 -13.42
C ARG A 28 -2.96 15.34 -14.44
N GLY A 29 -4.12 15.70 -14.99
CA GLY A 29 -4.27 16.84 -15.92
C GLY A 29 -4.02 18.20 -15.29
N ARG A 30 -4.18 18.32 -13.97
CA ARG A 30 -3.95 19.55 -13.18
C ARG A 30 -2.66 19.53 -12.38
N GLY A 31 -1.95 18.39 -12.36
CA GLY A 31 -0.72 18.20 -11.60
C GLY A 31 -0.92 18.28 -10.09
N ARG A 32 -2.08 17.84 -9.57
CA ARG A 32 -2.42 17.95 -8.16
C ARG A 32 -3.00 16.67 -7.59
N ILE A 33 -2.84 16.52 -6.28
CA ILE A 33 -3.51 15.51 -5.46
C ILE A 33 -4.52 16.23 -4.59
N VAL A 34 -5.79 15.87 -4.73
CA VAL A 34 -6.90 16.42 -3.95
C VAL A 34 -7.33 15.38 -2.92
N PHE A 35 -7.48 15.81 -1.68
CA PHE A 35 -7.90 14.94 -0.59
C PHE A 35 -9.39 15.14 -0.30
N SER A 36 -10.12 14.06 -0.02
CA SER A 36 -11.54 14.11 0.35
C SER A 36 -11.80 14.73 1.74
N SER A 37 -10.74 14.98 2.52
CA SER A 37 -10.76 15.74 3.76
C SER A 37 -10.42 17.21 3.49
N ASN A 38 -10.71 18.10 4.45
CA ASN A 38 -10.34 19.53 4.37
C ASN A 38 -8.82 19.78 4.46
N THR A 39 -8.03 18.91 3.88
CA THR A 39 -6.57 19.00 3.82
C THR A 39 -6.19 19.77 2.55
N PRO A 40 -5.18 20.66 2.59
CA PRO A 40 -4.70 21.36 1.40
C PRO A 40 -4.29 20.39 0.29
N GLU A 41 -4.54 20.79 -0.96
CA GLU A 41 -4.07 20.05 -2.13
C GLU A 41 -2.54 19.94 -2.13
N ALA A 42 -2.02 18.83 -2.66
CA ALA A 42 -0.58 18.61 -2.84
C ALA A 42 -0.21 18.66 -4.33
N GLU A 43 1.02 19.07 -4.61
CA GLU A 43 1.56 18.99 -5.96
C GLU A 43 1.80 17.53 -6.34
N LEU A 44 1.42 17.15 -7.57
CA LEU A 44 1.56 15.79 -8.07
C LEU A 44 2.91 15.62 -8.77
N ALA A 45 3.79 14.81 -8.18
CA ALA A 45 5.05 14.41 -8.80
C ALA A 45 4.84 13.28 -9.83
N ALA A 46 5.77 13.18 -10.79
CA ALA A 46 5.78 12.06 -11.72
C ALA A 46 5.98 10.73 -10.98
N GLY A 47 5.16 9.73 -11.31
CA GLY A 47 5.22 8.41 -10.66
C GLY A 47 4.63 8.35 -9.25
N ALA A 48 3.89 9.39 -8.82
CA ALA A 48 3.21 9.38 -7.53
C ALA A 48 2.24 8.20 -7.40
N GLN A 49 2.25 7.56 -6.22
CA GLN A 49 1.46 6.38 -5.90
C GLN A 49 0.66 6.60 -4.61
N ASP A 50 -0.44 5.88 -4.46
CA ASP A 50 -1.08 5.71 -3.16
C ASP A 50 -0.34 4.65 -2.32
N ARG A 51 -0.69 4.56 -1.04
CA ARG A 51 -0.02 3.63 -0.10
C ARG A 51 -0.20 2.15 -0.44
N LEU A 52 -1.22 1.78 -1.19
CA LEU A 52 -1.45 0.40 -1.61
C LEU A 52 -0.67 0.07 -2.88
N SER A 53 -0.62 1.02 -3.82
CA SER A 53 0.01 0.83 -5.12
C SER A 53 1.54 0.92 -5.07
N VAL A 54 2.13 1.60 -4.07
CA VAL A 54 3.59 1.81 -4.01
C VAL A 54 4.39 0.51 -4.02
N THR A 55 3.91 -0.54 -3.38
CA THR A 55 4.61 -1.83 -3.32
C THR A 55 4.66 -2.51 -4.68
N LEU A 56 3.58 -2.44 -5.46
CA LEU A 56 3.53 -2.95 -6.82
C LEU A 56 4.41 -2.13 -7.77
N GLN A 57 4.40 -0.81 -7.60
CA GLN A 57 5.25 0.09 -8.39
C GLN A 57 6.74 -0.19 -8.17
N LEU A 58 7.16 -0.41 -6.93
CA LEU A 58 8.54 -0.79 -6.61
C LEU A 58 8.93 -2.10 -7.31
N GLY A 59 8.06 -3.10 -7.26
CA GLY A 59 8.25 -4.36 -7.97
C GLY A 59 8.38 -4.17 -9.48
N ALA A 60 7.51 -3.36 -10.08
CA ALA A 60 7.54 -3.07 -11.51
C ALA A 60 8.80 -2.31 -11.94
N LEU A 61 9.27 -1.35 -11.13
CA LEU A 61 10.51 -0.62 -11.39
C LEU A 61 11.72 -1.56 -11.42
N ILE A 62 11.83 -2.45 -10.42
CA ILE A 62 12.93 -3.40 -10.33
C ILE A 62 12.84 -4.46 -11.44
N ALA A 63 11.64 -4.95 -11.74
CA ALA A 63 11.41 -5.92 -12.81
C ALA A 63 11.81 -5.38 -14.18
N ALA A 64 11.56 -4.08 -14.45
CA ALA A 64 11.90 -3.45 -15.71
C ALA A 64 13.42 -3.35 -15.95
N ALA A 65 14.23 -3.20 -14.93
CA ALA A 65 15.68 -3.05 -15.03
C ALA A 65 16.39 -3.50 -13.75
N PRO A 66 16.45 -4.81 -13.44
CA PRO A 66 16.96 -5.30 -12.15
C PRO A 66 18.41 -4.87 -11.86
N ALA A 67 19.24 -4.78 -12.90
CA ALA A 67 20.65 -4.38 -12.77
C ALA A 67 20.85 -2.92 -12.31
N ARG A 68 19.82 -2.09 -12.41
CA ARG A 68 19.86 -0.68 -11.96
C ARG A 68 19.61 -0.52 -10.46
N TYR A 69 19.23 -1.59 -9.77
CA TYR A 69 18.86 -1.55 -8.36
C TYR A 69 19.69 -2.53 -7.52
N PRO A 70 21.05 -2.40 -7.53
CA PRO A 70 21.90 -3.20 -6.65
C PRO A 70 21.65 -2.84 -5.17
N PRO A 71 22.10 -3.68 -4.21
CA PRO A 71 22.07 -3.35 -2.80
C PRO A 71 22.66 -1.97 -2.51
N GLY A 72 22.00 -1.18 -1.67
CA GLY A 72 22.37 0.21 -1.35
C GLY A 72 21.68 1.28 -2.22
N THR A 73 20.99 0.89 -3.30
CA THR A 73 20.22 1.84 -4.12
C THR A 73 19.05 2.43 -3.33
N HIS A 74 18.82 3.73 -3.48
CA HIS A 74 17.65 4.42 -2.94
C HIS A 74 16.65 4.72 -4.04
N ILE A 75 15.39 4.40 -3.80
CA ILE A 75 14.27 4.68 -4.70
C ILE A 75 13.34 5.65 -3.99
N VAL A 76 13.14 6.83 -4.58
CA VAL A 76 12.28 7.88 -4.01
C VAL A 76 11.00 7.95 -4.82
N LEU A 77 9.86 7.83 -4.13
CA LEU A 77 8.52 7.94 -4.71
C LEU A 77 7.67 8.87 -3.88
N GLN A 78 6.83 9.67 -4.54
CA GLN A 78 5.78 10.40 -3.83
C GLN A 78 4.65 9.43 -3.48
N VAL A 79 4.28 9.36 -2.22
CA VAL A 79 3.20 8.50 -1.73
C VAL A 79 2.13 9.36 -1.09
N ALA A 80 0.91 9.23 -1.61
CA ALA A 80 -0.26 9.90 -1.08
C ALA A 80 -0.97 9.02 -0.07
N GLY A 81 -1.16 9.54 1.13
CA GLY A 81 -2.08 9.01 2.11
C GLY A 81 -3.47 9.63 1.98
N ALA A 82 -4.33 9.40 2.96
CA ALA A 82 -5.68 9.97 2.96
C ALA A 82 -5.73 11.48 3.22
N ARG A 83 -4.65 12.08 3.74
CA ARG A 83 -4.58 13.48 4.17
C ARG A 83 -3.32 14.21 3.74
N ASP A 84 -2.30 13.49 3.28
CA ASP A 84 -0.99 14.04 2.99
C ASP A 84 -0.35 13.33 1.79
N ALA A 85 0.62 13.97 1.20
CA ALA A 85 1.52 13.36 0.23
C ALA A 85 2.95 13.71 0.60
N SER A 86 3.81 12.71 0.68
CA SER A 86 5.21 12.88 1.07
C SER A 86 6.15 12.03 0.19
N ALA A 87 7.40 12.41 0.13
CA ALA A 87 8.43 11.62 -0.52
C ALA A 87 8.81 10.45 0.41
N TRP A 88 8.71 9.23 -0.09
CA TRP A 88 9.17 8.04 0.60
C TRP A 88 10.43 7.52 -0.06
N THR A 89 11.44 7.24 0.74
CA THR A 89 12.69 6.66 0.28
C THR A 89 12.77 5.20 0.70
N PHE A 90 12.88 4.30 -0.28
CA PHE A 90 13.14 2.89 -0.06
C PHE A 90 14.57 2.57 -0.39
N GLN A 91 15.25 1.84 0.48
CA GLN A 91 16.57 1.31 0.23
C GLN A 91 16.49 -0.15 -0.19
N VAL A 92 17.18 -0.51 -1.25
CA VAL A 92 17.39 -1.91 -1.62
C VAL A 92 18.45 -2.50 -0.70
N LEU A 93 18.08 -3.46 0.13
CA LEU A 93 19.00 -4.11 1.07
C LEU A 93 19.74 -5.27 0.44
N GLY A 94 19.15 -5.95 -0.54
CA GLY A 94 19.74 -7.09 -1.23
C GLY A 94 18.88 -8.34 -1.15
N ASP A 95 19.49 -9.47 -1.42
CA ASP A 95 18.79 -10.75 -1.53
C ASP A 95 18.53 -11.37 -0.16
N GLU A 96 17.34 -11.91 0.01
CA GLU A 96 16.90 -12.67 1.16
C GLU A 96 15.99 -13.80 0.72
N THR A 97 16.23 -15.03 1.16
CA THR A 97 15.35 -16.16 0.86
C THR A 97 14.33 -16.35 1.97
N LEU A 98 13.06 -16.24 1.62
CA LEU A 98 11.95 -16.53 2.52
C LEU A 98 11.54 -17.99 2.41
N GLN A 99 11.01 -18.54 3.52
CA GLN A 99 10.27 -19.80 3.49
C GLN A 99 8.77 -19.45 3.39
N LEU A 100 8.19 -19.70 2.24
CA LEU A 100 6.76 -19.50 1.99
C LEU A 100 6.16 -20.84 1.61
N ALA A 101 5.15 -21.27 2.38
CA ALA A 101 4.47 -22.54 2.13
C ALA A 101 5.41 -23.76 2.05
N GLY A 102 6.43 -23.78 2.89
CA GLY A 102 7.44 -24.86 2.91
C GLY A 102 8.44 -24.83 1.74
N GLN A 103 8.37 -23.84 0.86
CA GLN A 103 9.28 -23.67 -0.27
C GLN A 103 10.18 -22.45 -0.10
N PRO A 104 11.49 -22.57 -0.45
CA PRO A 104 12.37 -21.41 -0.48
C PRO A 104 11.97 -20.47 -1.62
N MET A 105 11.86 -19.18 -1.31
CA MET A 105 11.54 -18.15 -2.29
C MET A 105 12.59 -17.05 -2.25
N PRO A 106 13.46 -16.97 -3.27
CA PRO A 106 14.44 -15.90 -3.39
C PRO A 106 13.75 -14.55 -3.61
N CYS A 107 14.08 -13.59 -2.76
CA CYS A 107 13.49 -12.25 -2.79
C CYS A 107 14.57 -11.17 -2.81
N VAL A 108 14.20 -10.00 -3.30
CA VAL A 108 14.90 -8.74 -3.02
C VAL A 108 14.18 -8.07 -1.86
N LYS A 109 14.92 -7.72 -0.82
CA LYS A 109 14.39 -6.98 0.32
C LYS A 109 14.61 -5.50 0.13
N LEU A 110 13.55 -4.71 0.34
CA LEU A 110 13.59 -3.27 0.43
C LEU A 110 13.13 -2.83 1.81
N GLU A 111 13.61 -1.67 2.24
CA GLU A 111 13.24 -1.09 3.52
C GLU A 111 13.05 0.41 3.39
N ARG A 112 12.01 0.94 4.02
CA ARG A 112 11.83 2.35 4.31
C ARG A 112 12.01 2.56 5.80
N GLN A 113 13.03 3.36 6.15
CA GLN A 113 13.17 3.87 7.50
C GLN A 113 12.24 5.09 7.68
N PRO A 114 11.66 5.28 8.86
CA PRO A 114 10.87 6.47 9.13
C PRO A 114 11.76 7.71 9.15
N ASP A 115 11.23 8.82 8.61
CA ASP A 115 11.90 10.11 8.62
C ASP A 115 11.79 10.81 9.99
N GLU A 116 10.84 10.34 10.82
CA GLU A 116 10.55 10.86 12.16
C GLU A 116 10.61 9.75 13.22
N PRO A 117 10.90 10.07 14.50
CA PRO A 117 11.09 9.08 15.56
C PRO A 117 9.92 8.11 15.77
N TYR A 118 8.70 8.53 15.44
CA TYR A 118 7.48 7.74 15.57
C TYR A 118 6.86 7.35 14.24
N GLY A 119 7.60 7.50 13.14
CA GLY A 119 7.15 7.12 11.82
C GLY A 119 7.07 5.61 11.60
N GLN A 120 6.45 5.21 10.48
CA GLN A 120 6.36 3.82 10.07
C GLN A 120 7.65 3.34 9.44
N ARG A 121 8.13 2.17 9.89
CA ARG A 121 9.12 1.37 9.15
C ARG A 121 8.40 0.38 8.27
N ILE A 122 8.80 0.27 7.02
CA ILE A 122 8.22 -0.65 6.05
C ILE A 122 9.30 -1.56 5.51
N GLU A 123 9.08 -2.85 5.60
CA GLU A 123 9.94 -3.89 5.01
C GLU A 123 9.14 -4.62 3.94
N LEU A 124 9.73 -4.76 2.75
CA LEU A 124 9.07 -5.33 1.58
C LEU A 124 9.97 -6.39 0.95
N TRP A 125 9.41 -7.56 0.66
CA TRP A 125 10.09 -8.64 -0.06
C TRP A 125 9.42 -8.87 -1.40
N LEU A 126 10.21 -8.78 -2.45
CA LEU A 126 9.80 -8.91 -3.85
C LEU A 126 10.37 -10.21 -4.41
N ALA A 127 9.52 -11.13 -4.83
CA ALA A 127 9.93 -12.45 -5.30
C ALA A 127 10.57 -12.37 -6.71
N ARG A 128 11.85 -12.76 -6.82
CA ARG A 128 12.58 -12.75 -8.09
C ARG A 128 11.93 -13.60 -9.16
N GLU A 129 11.51 -14.81 -8.81
CA GLU A 129 10.91 -15.79 -9.73
C GLU A 129 9.45 -15.49 -10.05
N ARG A 130 8.84 -14.46 -9.45
CA ARG A 130 7.47 -14.01 -9.70
C ARG A 130 7.41 -12.57 -10.19
N HIS A 131 8.31 -12.20 -11.08
CA HIS A 131 8.38 -10.85 -11.67
C HIS A 131 8.45 -9.74 -10.62
N PHE A 132 9.14 -9.98 -9.50
CA PHE A 132 9.26 -9.05 -8.39
C PHE A 132 7.92 -8.64 -7.77
N LEU A 133 6.93 -9.53 -7.79
CA LEU A 133 5.70 -9.32 -7.04
C LEU A 133 5.97 -9.28 -5.54
N PRO A 134 5.28 -8.40 -4.79
CA PRO A 134 5.33 -8.39 -3.33
C PRO A 134 4.79 -9.70 -2.76
N VAL A 135 5.61 -10.39 -1.96
CA VAL A 135 5.22 -11.64 -1.30
C VAL A 135 5.20 -11.55 0.22
N ARG A 136 5.82 -10.51 0.76
CA ARG A 136 5.71 -10.15 2.17
C ARG A 136 5.84 -8.64 2.34
N LEU A 137 4.99 -8.10 3.19
CA LEU A 137 5.01 -6.71 3.64
C LEU A 137 4.91 -6.69 5.15
N ARG A 138 5.88 -6.07 5.80
CA ARG A 138 5.88 -5.86 7.25
C ARG A 138 5.92 -4.38 7.54
N ILE A 139 4.96 -3.91 8.31
CA ILE A 139 4.85 -2.52 8.74
C ILE A 139 4.99 -2.49 10.25
N THR A 140 5.97 -1.74 10.75
CA THR A 140 6.16 -1.48 12.17
C THR A 140 5.80 -0.03 12.45
N GLN A 141 4.83 0.19 13.32
CA GLN A 141 4.40 1.52 13.75
C GLN A 141 5.36 2.06 14.81
N GLY A 142 5.41 3.39 14.98
CA GLY A 142 6.24 4.02 15.99
C GLY A 142 5.90 3.63 17.44
N ASN A 143 4.69 3.15 17.71
CA ASN A 143 4.26 2.60 19.01
C ASN A 143 4.67 1.14 19.23
N GLY A 144 5.31 0.51 18.22
CA GLY A 144 5.76 -0.89 18.27
C GLY A 144 4.77 -1.90 17.69
N ASP A 145 3.56 -1.49 17.29
CA ASP A 145 2.61 -2.38 16.63
C ASP A 145 3.15 -2.87 15.28
N VAL A 146 2.97 -4.14 14.99
CA VAL A 146 3.47 -4.78 13.77
C VAL A 146 2.33 -5.41 12.99
N ALA A 147 2.23 -5.06 11.70
CA ALA A 147 1.44 -5.79 10.72
C ALA A 147 2.38 -6.54 9.78
N ASP A 148 2.27 -7.87 9.74
CA ASP A 148 3.08 -8.74 8.87
C ASP A 148 2.14 -9.52 7.94
N GLN A 149 2.13 -9.14 6.68
CA GLN A 149 1.31 -9.75 5.63
C GLN A 149 2.19 -10.59 4.74
N ARG A 150 1.77 -11.82 4.47
CA ARG A 150 2.48 -12.76 3.59
C ARG A 150 1.54 -13.28 2.52
N LEU A 151 2.10 -13.58 1.36
CA LEU A 151 1.36 -14.28 0.31
C LEU A 151 0.88 -15.63 0.86
N ALA A 152 -0.44 -15.83 0.82
CA ALA A 152 -1.05 -17.11 1.15
C ALA A 152 -0.94 -18.07 -0.02
N GLU A 153 -0.82 -19.38 0.25
CA GLU A 153 -1.04 -20.40 -0.78
C GLU A 153 -2.50 -20.41 -1.22
N PRO A 154 -2.79 -20.58 -2.52
CA PRO A 154 -4.14 -20.89 -2.93
C PRO A 154 -4.55 -22.22 -2.28
N PRO A 155 -5.75 -22.33 -1.69
CA PRO A 155 -6.24 -23.59 -1.17
C PRO A 155 -6.34 -24.60 -2.32
N GLY A 156 -5.60 -25.71 -2.25
CA GLY A 156 -5.76 -26.85 -3.14
C GLY A 156 -4.66 -27.12 -4.16
N ALA A 157 -3.44 -26.65 -3.96
CA ALA A 157 -2.28 -27.19 -4.69
C ALA A 157 -1.78 -28.47 -3.98
N ASN A 158 -2.50 -29.56 -4.12
CA ASN A 158 -2.03 -30.93 -3.86
C ASN A 158 -1.80 -31.61 -5.20
#